data_44b0da49940fae8c909aa6cd9f8692ec
#
_entry.id   44b0da49940fae8c909aa6cd9f8692ec
#
_cell.length_a   1.000
_cell.length_b   1.000
_cell.length_c   1.000
_cell.angle_alpha   90.00
_cell.angle_beta   90.00
_cell.angle_gamma   90.00
#
_symmetry.space_group_name_H-M   'P 1'
#
loop_
_entity.id
_entity.type
_entity.pdbx_description
1 polymer ?
#
loop_
_entity_poly.entity_id
_entity_poly.type
_entity_poly.pdbx_seq_one_letter_code
_entity_poly.pdbx_strand_id
1 'polypeptide(L)'
;IRDRSVSRGLGDVYKRQDYEDELNRISERFSPLVKICKEYGTAMRIGTNHGSLSDRILSRYGDTPLGMVESAMEFLRICENLNYHEIILSMKASNTQVMVQAYRLLVKKMNAENMNYPLHLGVTEAGDGEDGRIKSAVGIGSLLEDGIGDTIRVSLTEEPEHEIPVAKHLANRYTKIDQNKKSTKNIKLPYDPYFHKRRKTLIVHN
;
A
#
# COMPACT_ATOMS: atom_id res chain seq x y z
N ILE A 1 26.12 -22.21 -24.99
CA ILE A 1 26.54 -20.96 -24.33
C ILE A 1 25.42 -19.96 -24.58
N ARG A 2 24.46 -19.88 -23.65
CA ARG A 2 23.41 -18.86 -23.70
C ARG A 2 23.96 -17.58 -23.08
N ASP A 3 23.98 -16.55 -23.87
CA ASP A 3 24.46 -15.22 -23.57
C ASP A 3 23.69 -14.64 -22.34
N ARG A 4 24.41 -14.40 -21.25
CA ARG A 4 23.88 -13.80 -20.01
C ARG A 4 23.88 -12.26 -20.06
N SER A 5 24.03 -11.68 -21.23
CA SER A 5 24.13 -10.23 -21.40
C SER A 5 22.77 -9.49 -21.47
N VAL A 6 21.66 -10.21 -21.64
CA VAL A 6 20.34 -9.60 -21.82
C VAL A 6 19.69 -9.10 -20.52
N SER A 7 20.10 -9.61 -19.34
CA SER A 7 19.49 -9.21 -18.06
C SER A 7 20.09 -7.95 -17.39
N ARG A 8 21.22 -7.47 -17.89
CA ARG A 8 21.86 -6.22 -17.39
C ARG A 8 21.36 -4.95 -18.09
N GLY A 9 20.64 -5.07 -19.19
CA GLY A 9 20.15 -3.94 -19.97
C GLY A 9 18.81 -3.33 -19.52
N LEU A 10 18.03 -4.02 -18.68
CA LEU A 10 16.73 -3.51 -18.22
C LEU A 10 16.86 -2.45 -17.11
N GLY A 11 17.93 -2.46 -16.32
CA GLY A 11 18.20 -1.47 -15.29
C GLY A 11 18.63 -0.09 -15.79
N ASP A 12 19.18 -0.03 -17.01
CA ASP A 12 19.69 1.20 -17.64
C ASP A 12 18.71 1.84 -18.64
N VAL A 13 17.54 1.22 -18.86
CA VAL A 13 16.62 1.59 -19.96
C VAL A 13 15.88 2.90 -19.69
N TYR A 14 15.64 3.26 -18.43
CA TYR A 14 15.03 4.54 -18.11
C TYR A 14 16.06 5.54 -17.60
N LYS A 15 16.61 6.30 -18.53
CA LYS A 15 17.30 7.54 -18.18
C LYS A 15 16.32 8.44 -17.44
N ARG A 16 16.85 9.32 -16.59
CA ARG A 16 16.02 10.25 -15.80
C ARG A 16 15.04 11.06 -16.67
N GLN A 17 15.48 11.46 -17.87
CA GLN A 17 14.67 12.20 -18.83
C GLN A 17 13.48 11.37 -19.34
N ASP A 18 13.70 10.10 -19.70
CA ASP A 18 12.63 9.22 -20.18
C ASP A 18 11.55 9.01 -19.10
N TYR A 19 11.96 8.96 -17.83
CA TYR A 19 11.03 8.85 -16.71
C TYR A 19 10.17 10.10 -16.51
N GLU A 20 10.79 11.28 -16.61
CA GLU A 20 10.10 12.56 -16.50
C GLU A 20 9.13 12.77 -17.68
N ASP A 21 9.51 12.40 -18.88
CA ASP A 21 8.65 12.46 -20.07
C ASP A 21 7.44 11.51 -19.96
N GLU A 22 7.62 10.33 -19.37
CA GLU A 22 6.51 9.43 -19.07
C GLU A 22 5.56 10.00 -18.02
N LEU A 23 6.08 10.64 -16.97
CA LEU A 23 5.24 11.30 -15.96
C LEU A 23 4.40 12.43 -16.57
N ASN A 24 4.98 13.20 -17.48
CA ASN A 24 4.24 14.25 -18.19
C ASN A 24 3.10 13.64 -19.03
N ARG A 25 3.37 12.57 -19.78
CA ARG A 25 2.34 11.85 -20.55
C ARG A 25 1.22 11.27 -19.67
N ILE A 26 1.58 10.73 -18.50
CA ILE A 26 0.59 10.24 -17.53
C ILE A 26 -0.25 11.40 -17.04
N SER A 27 0.38 12.52 -16.68
CA SER A 27 -0.32 13.73 -16.22
C SER A 27 -1.30 14.24 -17.26
N GLU A 28 -0.90 14.33 -18.52
CA GLU A 28 -1.77 14.75 -19.63
C GLU A 28 -2.99 13.83 -19.81
N ARG A 29 -2.79 12.51 -19.72
CA ARG A 29 -3.86 11.52 -19.88
C ARG A 29 -4.78 11.42 -18.67
N PHE A 30 -4.26 11.62 -17.48
CA PHE A 30 -5.01 11.48 -16.23
C PHE A 30 -5.76 12.75 -15.85
N SER A 31 -5.21 13.93 -16.18
CA SER A 31 -5.82 15.24 -15.85
C SER A 31 -7.27 15.41 -16.31
N PRO A 32 -7.70 14.95 -17.51
CA PRO A 32 -9.10 15.04 -17.92
C PRO A 32 -10.05 14.31 -16.97
N LEU A 33 -9.67 13.10 -16.51
CA LEU A 33 -10.45 12.33 -15.55
C LEU A 33 -10.56 13.06 -14.22
N VAL A 34 -9.45 13.59 -13.70
CA VAL A 34 -9.45 14.37 -12.45
C VAL A 34 -10.38 15.58 -12.55
N LYS A 35 -10.34 16.30 -13.69
CA LYS A 35 -11.22 17.47 -13.92
C LYS A 35 -12.70 17.07 -13.90
N ILE A 36 -13.06 15.97 -14.56
CA ILE A 36 -14.43 15.44 -14.54
C ILE A 36 -14.85 15.05 -13.12
N CYS A 37 -14.02 14.32 -12.38
CA CYS A 37 -14.31 13.98 -10.99
C CYS A 37 -14.51 15.22 -10.11
N LYS A 38 -13.69 16.24 -10.32
CA LYS A 38 -13.81 17.54 -9.61
C LYS A 38 -15.11 18.26 -9.96
N GLU A 39 -15.48 18.31 -11.23
CA GLU A 39 -16.71 18.95 -11.71
C GLU A 39 -17.98 18.32 -11.13
N TYR A 40 -18.00 16.97 -11.05
CA TYR A 40 -19.14 16.22 -10.55
C TYR A 40 -19.09 15.89 -9.05
N GLY A 41 -18.06 16.35 -8.33
CA GLY A 41 -17.89 16.03 -6.90
C GLY A 41 -17.75 14.53 -6.62
N THR A 42 -17.14 13.79 -7.56
CA THR A 42 -16.98 12.35 -7.47
C THR A 42 -15.64 11.99 -6.82
N ALA A 43 -15.64 11.23 -5.75
CA ALA A 43 -14.42 10.76 -5.12
C ALA A 43 -13.70 9.70 -5.98
N MET A 44 -12.37 9.73 -5.96
CA MET A 44 -11.52 8.80 -6.70
C MET A 44 -10.73 7.92 -5.74
N ARG A 45 -10.57 6.64 -6.08
CA ARG A 45 -9.64 5.76 -5.38
C ARG A 45 -8.41 5.48 -6.23
N ILE A 46 -7.25 5.88 -5.74
CA ILE A 46 -5.95 5.49 -6.28
C ILE A 46 -5.51 4.22 -5.58
N GLY A 47 -5.36 3.15 -6.34
CA GLY A 47 -5.02 1.83 -5.80
C GLY A 47 -3.87 1.20 -6.57
N THR A 48 -2.87 0.71 -5.83
CA THR A 48 -1.77 -0.09 -6.38
C THR A 48 -1.86 -1.52 -5.90
N ASN A 49 -1.55 -2.46 -6.77
CA ASN A 49 -1.47 -3.88 -6.45
C ASN A 49 -0.04 -4.38 -6.66
N HIS A 50 0.49 -5.07 -5.67
CA HIS A 50 1.74 -5.83 -5.81
C HIS A 50 1.61 -6.83 -6.97
N GLY A 51 2.64 -6.94 -7.81
CA GLY A 51 2.61 -7.78 -9.01
C GLY A 51 1.96 -7.14 -10.23
N SER A 52 1.41 -5.91 -10.14
CA SER A 52 0.75 -5.22 -11.26
C SER A 52 1.24 -3.78 -11.42
N LEU A 53 2.49 -3.53 -11.05
CA LEU A 53 3.13 -2.24 -11.22
C LEU A 53 3.57 -2.04 -12.69
N SER A 54 3.60 -0.79 -13.15
CA SER A 54 4.09 -0.48 -14.49
C SER A 54 5.58 -0.77 -14.64
N ASP A 55 6.02 -1.11 -15.86
CA ASP A 55 7.43 -1.39 -16.17
C ASP A 55 8.36 -0.26 -15.72
N ARG A 56 7.91 0.98 -15.83
CA ARG A 56 8.62 2.16 -15.39
C ARG A 56 8.91 2.14 -13.86
N ILE A 57 7.91 1.77 -13.07
CA ILE A 57 8.04 1.63 -11.62
C ILE A 57 8.90 0.41 -11.28
N LEU A 58 8.66 -0.72 -11.95
CA LEU A 58 9.43 -1.96 -11.75
C LEU A 58 10.91 -1.76 -12.04
N SER A 59 11.25 -1.05 -13.12
CA SER A 59 12.65 -0.77 -13.50
C SER A 59 13.37 0.09 -12.48
N ARG A 60 12.67 1.04 -11.86
CA ARG A 60 13.28 2.02 -10.94
C ARG A 60 13.27 1.59 -9.47
N TYR A 61 12.16 0.98 -9.02
CA TYR A 61 11.91 0.69 -7.60
C TYR A 61 11.71 -0.81 -7.33
N GLY A 62 11.60 -1.62 -8.38
CA GLY A 62 11.26 -3.05 -8.27
C GLY A 62 9.81 -3.28 -7.87
N ASP A 63 9.41 -4.57 -7.82
CA ASP A 63 8.13 -4.99 -7.26
C ASP A 63 8.25 -5.06 -5.73
N THR A 64 8.24 -3.90 -5.11
CA THR A 64 8.52 -3.69 -3.69
C THR A 64 7.47 -2.77 -3.05
N PRO A 65 7.37 -2.74 -1.71
CA PRO A 65 6.56 -1.74 -1.02
C PRO A 65 6.86 -0.30 -1.46
N LEU A 66 8.13 0.01 -1.73
CA LEU A 66 8.52 1.34 -2.22
C LEU A 66 7.98 1.60 -3.63
N GLY A 67 8.05 0.61 -4.54
CA GLY A 67 7.48 0.73 -5.88
C GLY A 67 5.96 0.96 -5.85
N MET A 68 5.24 0.22 -4.99
CA MET A 68 3.81 0.43 -4.79
C MET A 68 3.50 1.86 -4.33
N VAL A 69 4.24 2.36 -3.36
CA VAL A 69 4.04 3.70 -2.78
C VAL A 69 4.37 4.79 -3.80
N GLU A 70 5.51 4.72 -4.48
CA GLU A 70 5.87 5.72 -5.49
C GLU A 70 4.86 5.75 -6.64
N SER A 71 4.35 4.58 -7.07
CA SER A 71 3.29 4.51 -8.07
C SER A 71 2.04 5.29 -7.66
N ALA A 72 1.62 5.20 -6.40
CA ALA A 72 0.48 5.98 -5.90
C ALA A 72 0.80 7.47 -5.72
N MET A 73 1.98 7.79 -5.19
CA MET A 73 2.41 9.17 -4.95
C MET A 73 2.52 9.99 -6.23
N GLU A 74 2.89 9.37 -7.35
CA GLU A 74 2.89 10.06 -8.66
C GLU A 74 1.49 10.57 -9.03
N PHE A 75 0.47 9.71 -8.92
CA PHE A 75 -0.92 10.11 -9.18
C PHE A 75 -1.44 11.12 -8.17
N LEU A 76 -1.07 10.97 -6.89
CA LEU A 76 -1.42 11.95 -5.86
C LEU A 76 -0.88 13.33 -6.18
N ARG A 77 0.40 13.44 -6.54
CA ARG A 77 1.02 14.73 -6.91
C ARG A 77 0.32 15.38 -8.09
N ILE A 78 -0.16 14.60 -9.07
CA ILE A 78 -0.95 15.13 -10.19
C ILE A 78 -2.30 15.69 -9.67
N CYS A 79 -2.97 14.98 -8.78
CA CYS A 79 -4.23 15.44 -8.19
C CYS A 79 -4.04 16.72 -7.36
N GLU A 80 -2.99 16.77 -6.52
CA GLU A 80 -2.62 17.96 -5.75
C GLU A 80 -2.38 19.18 -6.66
N ASN A 81 -1.63 19.01 -7.75
CA ASN A 81 -1.38 20.07 -8.72
C ASN A 81 -2.66 20.58 -9.39
N LEU A 82 -3.72 19.78 -9.43
CA LEU A 82 -5.04 20.14 -9.94
C LEU A 82 -6.00 20.61 -8.83
N ASN A 83 -5.54 20.76 -7.60
CA ASN A 83 -6.37 21.06 -6.42
C ASN A 83 -7.58 20.11 -6.31
N TYR A 84 -7.35 18.81 -6.44
CA TYR A 84 -8.35 17.77 -6.28
C TYR A 84 -7.97 16.87 -5.11
N HIS A 85 -8.83 16.83 -4.07
CA HIS A 85 -8.55 16.21 -2.79
C HIS A 85 -9.54 15.11 -2.38
N GLU A 86 -10.57 14.85 -3.18
CA GLU A 86 -11.54 13.77 -2.92
C GLU A 86 -10.96 12.40 -3.30
N ILE A 87 -9.94 11.98 -2.54
CA ILE A 87 -9.11 10.81 -2.87
C ILE A 87 -9.09 9.83 -1.71
N ILE A 88 -9.14 8.55 -2.04
CA ILE A 88 -8.90 7.42 -1.13
C ILE A 88 -7.75 6.59 -1.70
N LEU A 89 -6.86 6.09 -0.84
CA LEU A 89 -5.71 5.28 -1.26
C LEU A 89 -5.86 3.83 -0.84
N SER A 90 -5.34 2.91 -1.67
CA SER A 90 -5.25 1.50 -1.30
C SER A 90 -3.97 0.85 -1.83
N MET A 91 -3.24 0.16 -0.93
CA MET A 91 -2.04 -0.63 -1.23
C MET A 91 -2.36 -2.10 -1.03
N LYS A 92 -2.69 -2.82 -2.08
CA LYS A 92 -3.13 -4.22 -1.99
C LYS A 92 -2.00 -5.19 -2.34
N ALA A 93 -1.85 -6.21 -1.53
CA ALA A 93 -0.97 -7.33 -1.80
C ALA A 93 -1.56 -8.61 -1.19
N SER A 94 -1.25 -9.76 -1.76
CA SER A 94 -1.55 -11.07 -1.19
C SER A 94 -0.60 -11.42 -0.04
N ASN A 95 0.63 -10.89 -0.07
CA ASN A 95 1.58 -10.97 1.02
C ASN A 95 1.28 -9.89 2.06
N THR A 96 0.88 -10.30 3.26
CA THR A 96 0.50 -9.40 4.36
C THR A 96 1.66 -8.50 4.83
N GLN A 97 2.89 -9.00 4.80
CA GLN A 97 4.07 -8.20 5.19
C GLN A 97 4.32 -7.06 4.19
N VAL A 98 4.25 -7.38 2.89
CA VAL A 98 4.39 -6.37 1.82
C VAL A 98 3.31 -5.31 1.94
N MET A 99 2.06 -5.72 2.16
CA MET A 99 0.93 -4.83 2.36
C MET A 99 1.16 -3.88 3.55
N VAL A 100 1.47 -4.42 4.73
CA VAL A 100 1.68 -3.63 5.96
C VAL A 100 2.86 -2.64 5.77
N GLN A 101 3.96 -3.09 5.18
CA GLN A 101 5.10 -2.22 4.89
C GLN A 101 4.74 -1.10 3.92
N ALA A 102 3.96 -1.40 2.86
CA ALA A 102 3.54 -0.41 1.87
C ALA A 102 2.66 0.68 2.51
N TYR A 103 1.68 0.33 3.32
CA TYR A 103 0.84 1.34 4.01
C TYR A 103 1.63 2.20 5.00
N ARG A 104 2.49 1.59 5.82
CA ARG A 104 3.34 2.34 6.75
C ARG A 104 4.26 3.32 6.02
N LEU A 105 4.85 2.88 4.90
CA LEU A 105 5.69 3.72 4.06
C LEU A 105 4.90 4.83 3.38
N LEU A 106 3.68 4.53 2.90
CA LEU A 106 2.78 5.50 2.30
C LEU A 106 2.44 6.63 3.28
N VAL A 107 2.03 6.30 4.50
CA VAL A 107 1.75 7.29 5.56
C VAL A 107 2.98 8.16 5.83
N LYS A 108 4.16 7.54 5.94
CA LYS A 108 5.41 8.29 6.14
C LYS A 108 5.68 9.28 5.00
N LYS A 109 5.46 8.88 3.75
CA LYS A 109 5.67 9.73 2.57
C LYS A 109 4.62 10.83 2.46
N MET A 110 3.35 10.51 2.66
CA MET A 110 2.28 11.50 2.69
C MET A 110 2.57 12.58 3.75
N ASN A 111 2.94 12.18 4.96
CA ASN A 111 3.29 13.13 6.03
C ASN A 111 4.48 14.03 5.65
N ALA A 112 5.49 13.49 4.96
CA ALA A 112 6.65 14.26 4.50
C ALA A 112 6.30 15.29 3.41
N GLU A 113 5.23 15.05 2.65
CA GLU A 113 4.72 15.93 1.60
C GLU A 113 3.47 16.74 2.05
N ASN A 114 3.16 16.75 3.38
CA ASN A 114 1.99 17.41 3.98
C ASN A 114 0.64 16.94 3.41
N MET A 115 0.55 15.68 3.04
CA MET A 115 -0.67 15.03 2.56
C MET A 115 -1.28 14.17 3.67
N ASN A 116 -2.63 14.12 3.71
CA ASN A 116 -3.37 13.28 4.66
C ASN A 116 -4.66 12.77 3.99
N TYR A 117 -4.56 11.65 3.30
CA TYR A 117 -5.67 11.04 2.58
C TYR A 117 -6.16 9.76 3.26
N PRO A 118 -7.48 9.49 3.24
CA PRO A 118 -8.05 8.26 3.78
C PRO A 118 -7.47 7.01 3.12
N LEU A 119 -7.34 5.96 3.94
CA LEU A 119 -6.76 4.69 3.52
C LEU A 119 -7.80 3.57 3.56
N HIS A 120 -7.92 2.85 2.45
CA HIS A 120 -8.76 1.67 2.32
C HIS A 120 -7.92 0.40 2.40
N LEU A 121 -8.02 -0.32 3.51
CA LEU A 121 -7.22 -1.51 3.77
C LEU A 121 -7.85 -2.77 3.17
N GLY A 122 -7.02 -3.67 2.69
CA GLY A 122 -7.46 -4.99 2.24
C GLY A 122 -6.30 -5.88 1.83
N VAL A 123 -6.39 -7.16 2.18
CA VAL A 123 -5.51 -8.21 1.67
C VAL A 123 -6.14 -8.78 0.42
N THR A 124 -5.40 -8.83 -0.69
CA THR A 124 -5.87 -9.42 -1.95
C THR A 124 -5.63 -10.92 -1.91
N GLU A 125 -6.60 -11.69 -2.38
CA GLU A 125 -6.47 -13.15 -2.48
C GLU A 125 -6.05 -13.79 -1.15
N ALA A 126 -6.74 -13.43 -0.07
CA ALA A 126 -6.40 -13.93 1.25
C ALA A 126 -6.57 -15.45 1.36
N GLY A 127 -7.44 -16.04 0.55
CA GLY A 127 -7.76 -17.46 0.55
C GLY A 127 -9.16 -17.73 1.12
N ASP A 128 -9.44 -19.00 1.33
CA ASP A 128 -10.71 -19.47 1.87
C ASP A 128 -10.63 -19.82 3.36
N GLY A 129 -11.78 -20.08 3.95
CA GLY A 129 -11.91 -20.61 5.29
C GLY A 129 -11.16 -19.81 6.35
N GLU A 130 -10.49 -20.52 7.22
CA GLU A 130 -9.77 -19.95 8.36
C GLU A 130 -8.50 -19.20 7.93
N ASP A 131 -7.78 -19.69 6.92
CA ASP A 131 -6.55 -19.08 6.42
C ASP A 131 -6.79 -17.67 5.89
N GLY A 132 -7.86 -17.48 5.10
CA GLY A 132 -8.24 -16.18 4.58
C GLY A 132 -8.60 -15.19 5.70
N ARG A 133 -9.29 -15.67 6.73
CA ARG A 133 -9.65 -14.87 7.92
C ARG A 133 -8.41 -14.48 8.71
N ILE A 134 -7.49 -15.42 8.94
CA ILE A 134 -6.23 -15.16 9.65
C ILE A 134 -5.36 -14.16 8.88
N LYS A 135 -5.17 -14.34 7.57
CA LYS A 135 -4.40 -13.39 6.75
C LYS A 135 -5.01 -11.99 6.78
N SER A 136 -6.33 -11.89 6.65
CA SER A 136 -7.03 -10.61 6.75
C SER A 136 -6.87 -9.97 8.12
N ALA A 137 -6.99 -10.76 9.20
CA ALA A 137 -6.79 -10.28 10.57
C ALA A 137 -5.35 -9.80 10.80
N VAL A 138 -4.35 -10.53 10.30
CA VAL A 138 -2.93 -10.14 10.43
C VAL A 138 -2.64 -8.88 9.62
N GLY A 139 -3.03 -8.82 8.35
CA GLY A 139 -2.72 -7.68 7.49
C GLY A 139 -3.46 -6.42 7.90
N ILE A 140 -4.79 -6.47 7.97
CA ILE A 140 -5.64 -5.33 8.33
C ILE A 140 -5.45 -4.98 9.81
N GLY A 141 -5.48 -5.98 10.69
CA GLY A 141 -5.37 -5.77 12.13
C GLY A 141 -4.06 -5.10 12.54
N SER A 142 -2.93 -5.47 11.95
CA SER A 142 -1.64 -4.83 12.22
C SER A 142 -1.66 -3.32 11.93
N LEU A 143 -2.33 -2.91 10.84
CA LEU A 143 -2.46 -1.50 10.48
C LEU A 143 -3.43 -0.76 11.41
N LEU A 144 -4.55 -1.39 11.74
CA LEU A 144 -5.52 -0.81 12.69
C LEU A 144 -4.91 -0.64 14.10
N GLU A 145 -4.03 -1.55 14.54
CA GLU A 145 -3.25 -1.39 15.79
C GLU A 145 -2.30 -0.18 15.73
N ASP A 146 -1.77 0.15 14.54
CA ASP A 146 -0.96 1.35 14.33
C ASP A 146 -1.82 2.64 14.22
N GLY A 147 -3.14 2.54 14.23
CA GLY A 147 -4.06 3.65 13.97
C GLY A 147 -4.15 4.03 12.49
N ILE A 148 -3.79 3.12 11.59
CA ILE A 148 -3.80 3.32 10.14
C ILE A 148 -5.01 2.60 9.53
N GLY A 149 -5.84 3.34 8.79
CA GLY A 149 -6.97 2.82 8.02
C GLY A 149 -8.30 3.44 8.40
N ASP A 150 -9.06 3.82 7.38
CA ASP A 150 -10.36 4.48 7.52
C ASP A 150 -11.50 3.57 7.08
N THR A 151 -11.25 2.73 6.10
CA THR A 151 -12.18 1.70 5.64
C THR A 151 -11.43 0.39 5.40
N ILE A 152 -12.15 -0.73 5.50
CA ILE A 152 -11.56 -2.07 5.29
C ILE A 152 -12.39 -2.89 4.31
N ARG A 153 -11.73 -3.81 3.60
CA ARG A 153 -12.34 -4.90 2.86
C ARG A 153 -11.66 -6.22 3.22
N VAL A 154 -12.45 -7.17 3.69
CA VAL A 154 -12.04 -8.56 3.74
C VAL A 154 -12.37 -9.19 2.39
N SER A 155 -11.48 -10.00 1.84
CA SER A 155 -11.68 -10.72 0.57
C SER A 155 -11.38 -12.19 0.78
N LEU A 156 -12.42 -13.01 0.74
CA LEU A 156 -12.36 -14.46 0.91
C LEU A 156 -12.75 -15.14 -0.41
N THR A 157 -12.36 -16.41 -0.57
CA THR A 157 -12.82 -17.27 -1.65
C THR A 157 -14.12 -17.98 -1.23
N GLU A 158 -15.06 -17.20 -0.68
CA GLU A 158 -16.35 -17.64 -0.17
C GLU A 158 -17.45 -16.72 -0.72
N GLU A 159 -18.73 -17.03 -0.44
CA GLU A 159 -19.82 -16.13 -0.78
C GLU A 159 -19.67 -14.78 -0.07
N PRO A 160 -19.94 -13.66 -0.76
CA PRO A 160 -19.64 -12.30 -0.25
C PRO A 160 -20.26 -11.98 1.11
N GLU A 161 -21.39 -12.57 1.44
CA GLU A 161 -22.06 -12.40 2.74
C GLU A 161 -21.20 -12.90 3.91
N HIS A 162 -20.30 -13.87 3.70
CA HIS A 162 -19.40 -14.39 4.73
C HIS A 162 -18.23 -13.43 5.04
N GLU A 163 -17.92 -12.50 4.14
CA GLU A 163 -16.92 -11.45 4.39
C GLU A 163 -17.39 -10.42 5.41
N ILE A 164 -18.70 -10.12 5.44
CA ILE A 164 -19.28 -9.05 6.26
C ILE A 164 -19.09 -9.28 7.78
N PRO A 165 -19.39 -10.46 8.34
CA PRO A 165 -19.16 -10.72 9.76
C PRO A 165 -17.70 -10.59 10.16
N VAL A 166 -16.78 -11.05 9.31
CA VAL A 166 -15.32 -10.98 9.56
C VAL A 166 -14.85 -9.53 9.55
N ALA A 167 -15.26 -8.75 8.55
CA ALA A 167 -14.93 -7.33 8.47
C ALA A 167 -15.49 -6.55 9.68
N LYS A 168 -16.74 -6.79 10.06
CA LYS A 168 -17.36 -6.18 11.25
C LYS A 168 -16.63 -6.55 12.53
N HIS A 169 -16.25 -7.81 12.69
CA HIS A 169 -15.50 -8.27 13.87
C HIS A 169 -14.15 -7.56 13.99
N LEU A 170 -13.40 -7.45 12.89
CA LEU A 170 -12.14 -6.71 12.84
C LEU A 170 -12.35 -5.23 13.18
N ALA A 171 -13.27 -4.55 12.52
CA ALA A 171 -13.52 -3.14 12.73
C ALA A 171 -13.96 -2.85 14.18
N ASN A 172 -14.88 -3.63 14.74
CA ASN A 172 -15.42 -3.43 16.08
C ASN A 172 -14.36 -3.59 17.19
N ARG A 173 -13.29 -4.33 16.94
CA ARG A 173 -12.17 -4.45 17.88
C ARG A 173 -11.50 -3.09 18.13
N TYR A 174 -11.43 -2.24 17.10
CA TYR A 174 -10.68 -0.99 17.12
C TYR A 174 -11.55 0.25 17.32
N THR A 175 -12.83 0.19 17.04
CA THR A 175 -13.77 1.33 17.26
C THR A 175 -13.95 1.71 18.72
N LYS A 176 -13.62 0.81 19.66
CA LYS A 176 -13.71 1.03 21.12
C LYS A 176 -12.38 1.37 21.77
N ILE A 177 -11.33 1.56 20.99
CA ILE A 177 -10.04 1.98 21.54
C ILE A 177 -10.19 3.43 21.99
N ASP A 178 -10.16 3.60 23.30
CA ASP A 178 -10.28 4.90 23.98
C ASP A 178 -9.21 5.85 23.44
N GLN A 179 -9.64 6.90 22.73
CA GLN A 179 -8.75 7.94 22.20
C GLN A 179 -7.96 8.66 23.30
N ASN A 180 -8.29 8.42 24.58
CA ASN A 180 -7.58 8.92 25.75
C ASN A 180 -6.34 8.11 26.13
N LYS A 181 -6.06 6.98 25.50
CA LYS A 181 -4.74 6.36 25.63
C LYS A 181 -3.73 7.25 24.93
N LYS A 182 -3.21 8.22 25.70
CA LYS A 182 -2.03 9.02 25.30
C LYS A 182 -1.00 8.07 24.69
N SER A 183 -0.58 8.42 23.48
CA SER A 183 0.54 7.83 22.77
C SER A 183 1.56 7.27 23.75
N THR A 184 1.71 5.97 23.74
CA THR A 184 2.80 5.31 24.43
C THR A 184 4.09 5.96 23.94
N LYS A 185 4.91 6.39 24.90
CA LYS A 185 6.25 6.97 24.70
C LYS A 185 6.91 6.35 23.47
N ASN A 186 7.63 7.15 22.68
CA ASN A 186 8.46 6.69 21.58
C ASN A 186 9.29 5.47 22.02
N ILE A 187 8.72 4.30 21.86
CA ILE A 187 9.41 3.05 22.12
C ILE A 187 10.40 2.90 20.97
N LYS A 188 11.66 3.17 21.26
CA LYS A 188 12.74 2.90 20.30
C LYS A 188 12.79 1.39 20.11
N LEU A 189 12.18 0.91 19.02
CA LEU A 189 12.22 -0.51 18.68
C LEU A 189 13.70 -0.93 18.53
N PRO A 190 14.08 -2.11 19.05
CA PRO A 190 15.45 -2.63 18.94
C PRO A 190 15.77 -3.11 17.51
N TYR A 191 14.86 -2.93 16.59
CA TYR A 191 14.97 -3.31 15.17
C TYR A 191 14.26 -2.26 14.29
N ASP A 192 14.67 -2.18 13.04
CA ASP A 192 13.97 -1.41 12.03
C ASP A 192 12.70 -2.19 11.57
N PRO A 193 11.47 -1.69 11.81
CA PRO A 193 10.25 -2.38 11.40
C PRO A 193 10.06 -2.44 9.88
N TYR A 194 10.83 -1.67 9.12
CA TYR A 194 10.79 -1.60 7.66
C TYR A 194 11.87 -2.45 6.99
N PHE A 195 12.76 -3.08 7.78
CA PHE A 195 13.85 -3.91 7.30
C PHE A 195 13.87 -5.26 7.99
N HIS A 196 13.64 -6.34 7.23
CA HIS A 196 13.73 -7.69 7.76
C HIS A 196 15.19 -8.11 7.97
N LYS A 197 15.58 -8.28 9.21
CA LYS A 197 16.87 -8.90 9.59
C LYS A 197 16.61 -10.26 10.19
N ARG A 198 17.07 -11.31 9.51
CA ARG A 198 16.98 -12.68 10.01
C ARG A 198 17.71 -12.78 11.36
N ARG A 199 17.01 -13.24 12.38
CA ARG A 199 17.62 -13.52 13.69
C ARG A 199 18.55 -14.72 13.57
N LYS A 200 19.65 -14.72 14.32
CA LYS A 200 20.49 -15.91 14.45
C LYS A 200 19.67 -17.00 15.12
N THR A 201 19.66 -18.18 14.53
CA THR A 201 19.05 -19.37 15.12
C THR A 201 19.87 -19.78 16.34
N LEU A 202 19.21 -20.00 17.47
CA LEU A 202 19.83 -20.63 18.63
C LEU A 202 19.87 -22.14 18.36
N ILE A 203 21.04 -22.72 18.54
CA ILE A 203 21.16 -24.18 18.54
C ILE A 203 20.60 -24.65 19.88
N VAL A 204 19.49 -25.39 19.84
CA VAL A 204 18.96 -26.08 21.01
C VAL A 204 19.72 -27.41 21.11
N HIS A 205 20.59 -27.53 22.09
CA HIS A 205 21.18 -28.83 22.44
C HIS A 205 20.10 -29.62 23.19
N ASN A 206 19.81 -30.85 22.68
CA ASN A 206 19.00 -31.83 23.39
C ASN A 206 19.82 -32.43 24.52
#